data_0dfde2c6486681385316a7a2a2582555
#
_entry.id   0dfde2c6486681385316a7a2a2582555
#
_cell.length_a   1.000
_cell.length_b   1.000
_cell.length_c   1.000
_cell.angle_alpha   90.00
_cell.angle_beta   90.00
_cell.angle_gamma   90.00
#
_symmetry.space_group_name_H-M   'P 1'
#
loop_
_entity.id
_entity.type
_entity.pdbx_description
1 polymer ?
#
loop_
_entity_poly.entity_id
_entity_poly.type
_entity_poly.pdbx_seq_one_letter_code
_entity_poly.pdbx_strand_id
1 'polypeptide(L)'
;MPSMAQAISRHNARLLKEDQQPASQPRCNCRAGLAKCPVQGRCQQVGVVYKATVTETGSGSAKTYIGMTGRRFKDRWQEHKYDFNNIKDGREKTKLSEHIWELKDRGQNFEIGWEIIDKAATYNPTTKKCNVCLKEKFHIMYSKDPHMLNKRQEVFSTCRHMAGKRLSNVE
;
A
#
# COMPACT_ATOMS: atom_id res chain seq x y z
N MET A 1 -35.21 -36.09 -0.56
CA MET A 1 -33.79 -35.58 -0.56
C MET A 1 -33.64 -34.52 -1.65
N PRO A 2 -32.96 -33.40 -1.42
CA PRO A 2 -32.77 -32.43 -2.47
C PRO A 2 -31.89 -32.99 -3.57
N SER A 3 -32.22 -32.67 -4.85
CA SER A 3 -31.43 -33.11 -5.99
C SER A 3 -30.03 -32.43 -5.97
N MET A 4 -29.06 -33.05 -6.63
CA MET A 4 -27.70 -32.48 -6.76
C MET A 4 -27.74 -31.04 -7.30
N ALA A 5 -28.57 -30.79 -8.27
CA ALA A 5 -28.79 -29.45 -8.86
C ALA A 5 -29.26 -28.41 -7.80
N GLN A 6 -30.17 -28.81 -6.92
CA GLN A 6 -30.64 -27.94 -5.83
C GLN A 6 -29.57 -27.71 -4.79
N ALA A 7 -28.70 -28.69 -4.50
CA ALA A 7 -27.59 -28.54 -3.59
C ALA A 7 -26.55 -27.55 -4.15
N ILE A 8 -26.18 -27.66 -5.42
CA ILE A 8 -25.28 -26.75 -6.13
C ILE A 8 -25.87 -25.33 -6.17
N SER A 9 -27.13 -25.19 -6.50
CA SER A 9 -27.80 -23.88 -6.54
C SER A 9 -27.80 -23.18 -5.20
N ARG A 10 -28.08 -23.93 -4.11
CA ARG A 10 -28.02 -23.38 -2.74
C ARG A 10 -26.59 -22.99 -2.34
N HIS A 11 -25.60 -23.79 -2.69
CA HIS A 11 -24.20 -23.47 -2.43
C HIS A 11 -23.77 -22.19 -3.16
N ASN A 12 -24.08 -22.09 -4.46
CA ASN A 12 -23.76 -20.90 -5.24
C ASN A 12 -24.49 -19.64 -4.72
N ALA A 13 -25.76 -19.76 -4.34
CA ALA A 13 -26.51 -18.65 -3.75
C ALA A 13 -25.94 -18.19 -2.40
N ARG A 14 -25.35 -19.12 -1.62
CA ARG A 14 -24.67 -18.79 -0.37
C ARG A 14 -23.37 -18.04 -0.64
N LEU A 15 -22.54 -18.51 -1.58
CA LEU A 15 -21.30 -17.83 -1.97
C LEU A 15 -21.57 -16.42 -2.50
N LEU A 16 -22.58 -16.25 -3.34
CA LEU A 16 -22.98 -14.93 -3.86
C LEU A 16 -23.47 -13.98 -2.74
N LYS A 17 -24.11 -14.51 -1.70
CA LYS A 17 -24.51 -13.69 -0.53
C LYS A 17 -23.32 -13.33 0.34
N GLU A 18 -22.34 -14.21 0.51
CA GLU A 18 -21.10 -13.92 1.24
C GLU A 18 -20.26 -12.85 0.52
N ASP A 19 -20.24 -12.85 -0.83
CA ASP A 19 -19.58 -11.81 -1.62
C ASP A 19 -20.32 -10.45 -1.57
N GLN A 20 -21.64 -10.45 -1.33
CA GLN A 20 -22.44 -9.22 -1.24
C GLN A 20 -22.49 -8.61 0.16
N GLN A 21 -22.07 -9.31 1.20
CA GLN A 21 -21.85 -8.66 2.49
C GLN A 21 -20.64 -7.76 2.37
N PRO A 22 -20.78 -6.42 2.56
CA PRO A 22 -19.61 -5.57 2.67
C PRO A 22 -18.82 -6.11 3.85
N ALA A 23 -17.69 -6.75 3.56
CA ALA A 23 -16.77 -7.20 4.59
C ALA A 23 -16.58 -5.99 5.50
N SER A 24 -17.05 -6.09 6.75
CA SER A 24 -16.92 -4.99 7.71
C SER A 24 -15.46 -4.60 7.73
N GLN A 25 -15.16 -3.41 7.22
CA GLN A 25 -13.76 -2.99 7.12
C GLN A 25 -13.17 -3.05 8.53
N PRO A 26 -12.03 -3.73 8.71
CA PRO A 26 -11.45 -3.88 10.03
C PRO A 26 -11.25 -2.50 10.62
N ARG A 27 -11.78 -2.29 11.83
CA ARG A 27 -11.74 -1.00 12.52
C ARG A 27 -10.30 -0.58 12.78
N CYS A 28 -10.04 0.71 12.68
CA CYS A 28 -8.76 1.29 13.04
C CYS A 28 -8.39 0.89 14.49
N ASN A 29 -7.16 0.41 14.67
CA ASN A 29 -6.59 0.05 15.98
C ASN A 29 -5.41 0.96 16.38
N CYS A 30 -5.41 2.22 15.96
CA CYS A 30 -4.42 3.20 16.39
C CYS A 30 -4.64 3.55 17.86
N ARG A 31 -3.56 3.50 18.68
CA ARG A 31 -3.63 3.69 20.15
C ARG A 31 -4.26 5.02 20.58
N ALA A 32 -4.15 6.06 19.76
CA ALA A 32 -4.70 7.39 20.04
C ALA A 32 -5.98 7.68 19.22
N GLY A 33 -6.70 6.62 18.82
CA GLY A 33 -7.95 6.74 18.10
C GLY A 33 -7.81 7.22 16.64
N LEU A 34 -8.95 7.62 16.06
CA LEU A 34 -9.03 8.05 14.66
C LEU A 34 -8.23 9.31 14.36
N ALA A 35 -8.12 10.23 15.31
CA ALA A 35 -7.41 11.51 15.14
C ALA A 35 -5.90 11.33 14.82
N LYS A 36 -5.28 10.25 15.29
CA LYS A 36 -3.87 9.94 14.97
C LYS A 36 -3.70 8.84 13.92
N CYS A 37 -4.78 8.44 13.26
CA CYS A 37 -4.70 7.51 12.15
C CYS A 37 -4.20 8.25 10.90
N PRO A 38 -3.10 7.80 10.27
CA PRO A 38 -2.53 8.49 9.11
C PRO A 38 -3.48 8.55 7.90
N VAL A 39 -4.47 7.66 7.85
CA VAL A 39 -5.42 7.53 6.74
C VAL A 39 -6.88 7.49 7.21
N GLN A 40 -7.21 8.30 8.22
CA GLN A 40 -8.59 8.54 8.68
C GLN A 40 -9.39 7.26 8.95
N GLY A 41 -8.81 6.33 9.70
CA GLY A 41 -9.47 5.09 10.08
C GLY A 41 -9.25 3.91 9.14
N ARG A 42 -8.71 4.13 7.94
CA ARG A 42 -8.52 3.10 6.91
C ARG A 42 -7.19 2.32 7.02
N CYS A 43 -6.46 2.45 8.12
CA CYS A 43 -5.12 1.91 8.28
C CYS A 43 -5.04 0.36 8.23
N GLN A 44 -6.15 -0.34 8.46
CA GLN A 44 -6.21 -1.80 8.40
C GLN A 44 -6.49 -2.35 6.98
N GLN A 45 -6.71 -1.49 6.00
CA GLN A 45 -6.94 -1.94 4.63
C GLN A 45 -5.71 -2.65 4.06
N VAL A 46 -5.96 -3.74 3.33
CA VAL A 46 -4.96 -4.55 2.60
C VAL A 46 -5.08 -4.31 1.10
N GLY A 47 -4.00 -4.56 0.37
CA GLY A 47 -4.01 -4.43 -1.09
C GLY A 47 -4.26 -2.99 -1.54
N VAL A 48 -3.54 -2.02 -0.98
CA VAL A 48 -3.76 -0.60 -1.24
C VAL A 48 -2.58 0.03 -1.98
N VAL A 49 -2.91 1.00 -2.84
CA VAL A 49 -1.98 1.99 -3.37
C VAL A 49 -2.18 3.28 -2.57
N TYR A 50 -1.11 3.87 -2.10
CA TYR A 50 -1.13 5.07 -1.26
C TYR A 50 -0.22 6.15 -1.83
N LYS A 51 -0.56 7.39 -1.50
CA LYS A 51 0.24 8.58 -1.76
C LYS A 51 0.73 9.16 -0.44
N ALA A 52 2.03 9.43 -0.35
CA ALA A 52 2.62 10.23 0.69
C ALA A 52 2.96 11.60 0.11
N THR A 53 2.56 12.66 0.80
CA THR A 53 2.89 14.05 0.45
C THR A 53 3.79 14.61 1.54
N VAL A 54 5.02 14.96 1.19
CA VAL A 54 5.99 15.58 2.08
C VAL A 54 5.99 17.08 1.82
N THR A 55 5.62 17.86 2.82
CA THR A 55 5.58 19.33 2.74
C THR A 55 6.68 19.91 3.62
N GLU A 56 7.58 20.70 3.03
CA GLU A 56 8.62 21.43 3.76
C GLU A 56 8.02 22.64 4.46
N THR A 57 8.19 22.73 5.78
CA THR A 57 7.53 23.77 6.60
C THR A 57 8.00 25.20 6.27
N GLY A 58 9.23 25.36 5.78
CA GLY A 58 9.81 26.69 5.50
C GLY A 58 9.54 27.21 4.09
N SER A 59 9.55 26.35 3.09
CA SER A 59 9.41 26.72 1.67
C SER A 59 7.99 26.53 1.12
N GLY A 60 7.16 25.76 1.84
CA GLY A 60 5.86 25.30 1.33
C GLY A 60 5.97 24.34 0.14
N SER A 61 7.19 23.92 -0.22
CA SER A 61 7.42 22.95 -1.29
C SER A 61 6.86 21.60 -0.88
N ALA A 62 6.10 20.98 -1.78
CA ALA A 62 5.53 19.67 -1.55
C ALA A 62 6.05 18.68 -2.60
N LYS A 63 6.47 17.49 -2.13
CA LYS A 63 6.83 16.38 -3.01
C LYS A 63 5.96 15.16 -2.70
N THR A 64 5.61 14.41 -3.72
CA THR A 64 4.73 13.26 -3.60
C THR A 64 5.46 11.96 -3.89
N TYR A 65 5.02 10.91 -3.23
CA TYR A 65 5.47 9.55 -3.45
C TYR A 65 4.28 8.61 -3.53
N ILE A 66 4.25 7.75 -4.53
CA ILE A 66 3.25 6.70 -4.69
C ILE A 66 3.90 5.37 -4.31
N GLY A 67 3.23 4.62 -3.46
CA GLY A 67 3.66 3.29 -3.06
C GLY A 67 2.48 2.35 -2.91
N MET A 68 2.77 1.08 -2.75
CA MET A 68 1.75 0.07 -2.55
C MET A 68 2.12 -0.90 -1.44
N THR A 69 1.12 -1.63 -0.93
CA THR A 69 1.32 -2.76 -0.04
C THR A 69 0.26 -3.83 -0.28
N GLY A 70 0.69 -5.09 -0.32
CA GLY A 70 -0.21 -6.24 -0.28
C GLY A 70 -0.68 -6.58 1.15
N ARG A 71 -0.02 -6.06 2.17
CA ARG A 71 -0.37 -6.19 3.59
C ARG A 71 -1.23 -5.01 4.04
N ARG A 72 -1.53 -4.93 5.34
CA ARG A 72 -2.24 -3.77 5.92
C ARG A 72 -1.41 -2.50 5.71
N PHE A 73 -2.09 -1.39 5.41
CA PHE A 73 -1.41 -0.10 5.27
C PHE A 73 -0.62 0.28 6.53
N LYS A 74 -1.18 -0.01 7.72
CA LYS A 74 -0.53 0.27 9.00
C LYS A 74 0.85 -0.35 9.12
N ASP A 75 1.02 -1.60 8.67
CA ASP A 75 2.31 -2.30 8.74
C ASP A 75 3.33 -1.59 7.82
N ARG A 76 2.91 -1.23 6.61
CA ARG A 76 3.76 -0.50 5.67
C ARG A 76 4.12 0.91 6.16
N TRP A 77 3.17 1.59 6.76
CA TRP A 77 3.40 2.90 7.38
C TRP A 77 4.41 2.83 8.54
N GLN A 78 4.34 1.79 9.37
CA GLN A 78 5.32 1.58 10.44
C GLN A 78 6.71 1.29 9.89
N GLU A 79 6.84 0.54 8.79
CA GLU A 79 8.12 0.33 8.09
C GLU A 79 8.71 1.66 7.61
N HIS A 80 7.92 2.51 6.98
CA HIS A 80 8.38 3.84 6.59
C HIS A 80 8.85 4.66 7.79
N LYS A 81 8.10 4.66 8.89
CA LYS A 81 8.54 5.35 10.12
C LYS A 81 9.86 4.80 10.66
N TYR A 82 10.05 3.49 10.59
CA TYR A 82 11.32 2.87 10.96
C TYR A 82 12.45 3.37 10.04
N ASP A 83 12.23 3.32 8.72
CA ASP A 83 13.21 3.73 7.71
C ASP A 83 13.61 5.22 7.87
N PHE A 84 12.68 6.08 8.28
CA PHE A 84 12.95 7.50 8.54
C PHE A 84 13.77 7.76 9.80
N ASN A 85 13.85 6.79 10.71
CA ASN A 85 14.58 6.93 11.97
C ASN A 85 15.88 6.11 12.04
N ASN A 86 16.12 5.24 11.05
CA ASN A 86 17.29 4.34 11.02
C ASN A 86 18.11 4.56 9.76
N ILE A 87 19.19 5.34 9.89
CA ILE A 87 20.02 5.76 8.76
C ILE A 87 20.69 4.59 8.03
N LYS A 88 21.15 3.56 8.77
CA LYS A 88 21.89 2.42 8.19
C LYS A 88 21.04 1.59 7.24
N ASP A 89 19.79 1.32 7.64
CA ASP A 89 18.92 0.38 6.93
C ASP A 89 17.83 1.06 6.11
N GLY A 90 17.51 2.32 6.40
CA GLY A 90 16.35 3.03 5.86
C GLY A 90 16.65 4.05 4.78
N ARG A 91 17.86 4.64 4.78
CA ARG A 91 18.16 5.83 3.96
C ARG A 91 17.86 5.63 2.47
N GLU A 92 18.31 4.54 1.87
CA GLU A 92 18.22 4.29 0.43
C GLU A 92 17.14 3.27 0.05
N LYS A 93 16.31 2.88 0.99
CA LYS A 93 15.34 1.81 0.81
C LYS A 93 14.20 2.17 -0.14
N THR A 94 13.76 3.42 -0.11
CA THR A 94 12.75 3.97 -1.01
C THR A 94 13.09 5.42 -1.38
N LYS A 95 12.55 5.91 -2.50
CA LYS A 95 12.71 7.31 -2.89
C LYS A 95 12.09 8.28 -1.87
N LEU A 96 11.09 7.83 -1.14
CA LEU A 96 10.52 8.59 -0.03
C LEU A 96 11.53 8.71 1.12
N SER A 97 12.15 7.60 1.54
CA SER A 97 13.16 7.64 2.62
C SER A 97 14.41 8.42 2.23
N GLU A 98 14.91 8.29 0.99
CA GLU A 98 16.00 9.12 0.48
C GLU A 98 15.69 10.61 0.66
N HIS A 99 14.52 11.05 0.20
CA HIS A 99 14.10 12.45 0.33
C HIS A 99 13.97 12.92 1.78
N ILE A 100 13.41 12.09 2.67
CA ILE A 100 13.30 12.42 4.09
C ILE A 100 14.69 12.60 4.71
N TRP A 101 15.66 11.76 4.38
CA TRP A 101 17.03 11.90 4.87
C TRP A 101 17.74 13.13 4.29
N GLU A 102 17.50 13.49 3.02
CA GLU A 102 18.01 14.74 2.44
C GLU A 102 17.47 15.97 3.18
N LEU A 103 16.20 15.97 3.59
CA LEU A 103 15.61 17.06 4.38
C LEU A 103 16.25 17.15 5.77
N LYS A 104 16.45 16.01 6.44
CA LYS A 104 17.10 15.95 7.75
C LYS A 104 18.56 16.41 7.71
N ASP A 105 19.33 16.01 6.69
CA ASP A 105 20.71 16.44 6.50
C ASP A 105 20.81 17.97 6.30
N ARG A 106 19.79 18.59 5.70
CA ARG A 106 19.68 20.03 5.53
C ARG A 106 19.07 20.76 6.74
N GLY A 107 18.69 20.03 7.80
CA GLY A 107 18.02 20.60 8.97
C GLY A 107 16.64 21.18 8.69
N GLN A 108 15.97 20.73 7.63
CA GLN A 108 14.64 21.21 7.22
C GLN A 108 13.53 20.47 7.98
N ASN A 109 12.58 21.23 8.50
CA ASN A 109 11.37 20.66 9.09
C ASN A 109 10.37 20.30 7.99
N PHE A 110 9.65 19.20 8.17
CA PHE A 110 8.66 18.71 7.20
C PHE A 110 7.50 17.99 7.88
N GLU A 111 6.38 17.94 7.17
CA GLU A 111 5.21 17.15 7.52
C GLU A 111 4.91 16.13 6.44
N ILE A 112 4.35 14.96 6.81
CA ILE A 112 3.99 13.91 5.86
C ILE A 112 2.49 13.61 5.99
N GLY A 113 1.75 13.93 4.94
CA GLY A 113 0.36 13.50 4.74
C GLY A 113 0.29 12.16 4.03
N TRP A 114 -0.68 11.31 4.42
CA TRP A 114 -0.90 9.99 3.82
C TRP A 114 -2.32 9.85 3.30
N GLU A 115 -2.47 9.30 2.12
CA GLU A 115 -3.75 9.06 1.48
C GLU A 115 -3.77 7.69 0.80
N ILE A 116 -4.84 6.91 0.99
CA ILE A 116 -5.09 5.70 0.19
C ILE A 116 -5.82 6.15 -1.07
N ILE A 117 -5.14 6.03 -2.22
CA ILE A 117 -5.65 6.48 -3.53
C ILE A 117 -6.32 5.37 -4.32
N ASP A 118 -6.00 4.11 -4.05
CA ASP A 118 -6.61 2.98 -4.74
C ASP A 118 -6.54 1.70 -3.89
N LYS A 119 -7.34 0.70 -4.28
CA LYS A 119 -7.36 -0.62 -3.68
C LYS A 119 -7.46 -1.68 -4.77
N ALA A 120 -6.72 -2.77 -4.63
CA ALA A 120 -6.75 -3.87 -5.56
C ALA A 120 -6.46 -5.21 -4.89
N ALA A 121 -6.87 -6.29 -5.55
CA ALA A 121 -6.48 -7.63 -5.14
C ALA A 121 -4.96 -7.77 -5.14
N THR A 122 -4.45 -8.47 -4.14
CA THR A 122 -3.05 -8.84 -4.02
C THR A 122 -2.68 -9.92 -5.04
N TYR A 123 -1.44 -10.38 -5.03
CA TYR A 123 -1.00 -11.43 -5.94
C TYR A 123 -1.86 -12.69 -5.83
N ASN A 124 -2.37 -13.14 -6.97
CA ASN A 124 -3.09 -14.39 -7.10
C ASN A 124 -2.17 -15.44 -7.74
N PRO A 125 -1.81 -16.53 -7.04
CA PRO A 125 -0.90 -17.55 -7.55
C PRO A 125 -1.49 -18.35 -8.72
N THR A 126 -2.81 -18.49 -8.80
CA THR A 126 -3.49 -19.22 -9.87
C THR A 126 -3.42 -18.47 -11.20
N THR A 127 -3.72 -17.17 -11.17
CA THR A 127 -3.69 -16.31 -12.38
C THR A 127 -2.32 -15.67 -12.62
N LYS A 128 -1.39 -15.80 -11.67
CA LYS A 128 -0.07 -15.15 -11.67
C LYS A 128 -0.13 -13.62 -11.85
N LYS A 129 -1.23 -13.00 -11.47
CA LYS A 129 -1.48 -11.55 -11.59
C LYS A 129 -1.41 -10.88 -10.23
N CYS A 130 -0.87 -9.68 -10.20
CA CYS A 130 -0.82 -8.80 -9.04
C CYS A 130 -1.43 -7.44 -9.41
N ASN A 131 -2.71 -7.27 -9.12
CA ASN A 131 -3.43 -6.05 -9.49
C ASN A 131 -2.97 -4.84 -8.70
N VAL A 132 -2.52 -4.99 -7.45
CA VAL A 132 -2.01 -3.88 -6.66
C VAL A 132 -0.72 -3.30 -7.25
N CYS A 133 0.20 -4.16 -7.74
CA CYS A 133 1.40 -3.70 -8.46
C CYS A 133 1.06 -2.99 -9.76
N LEU A 134 0.06 -3.51 -10.50
CA LEU A 134 -0.38 -2.91 -11.75
C LEU A 134 -0.96 -1.50 -11.52
N LYS A 135 -1.78 -1.34 -10.48
CA LYS A 135 -2.38 -0.05 -10.13
C LYS A 135 -1.34 0.96 -9.63
N GLU A 136 -0.36 0.54 -8.82
CA GLU A 136 0.76 1.41 -8.45
C GLU A 136 1.45 1.98 -9.68
N LYS A 137 1.85 1.10 -10.62
CA LYS A 137 2.51 1.50 -11.87
C LYS A 137 1.64 2.43 -12.70
N PHE A 138 0.34 2.15 -12.78
CA PHE A 138 -0.61 3.02 -13.45
C PHE A 138 -0.61 4.43 -12.84
N HIS A 139 -0.73 4.54 -11.52
CA HIS A 139 -0.72 5.83 -10.84
C HIS A 139 0.61 6.59 -11.02
N ILE A 140 1.75 5.89 -11.03
CA ILE A 140 3.06 6.51 -11.30
C ILE A 140 3.15 7.03 -12.74
N MET A 141 2.70 6.24 -13.71
CA MET A 141 2.78 6.60 -15.15
C MET A 141 1.89 7.78 -15.52
N TYR A 142 0.67 7.78 -15.00
CA TYR A 142 -0.35 8.78 -15.33
C TYR A 142 -0.38 9.98 -14.38
N SER A 143 0.51 10.00 -13.39
CA SER A 143 0.66 11.18 -12.54
C SER A 143 1.15 12.37 -13.36
N LYS A 144 0.42 13.48 -13.24
CA LYS A 144 0.83 14.79 -13.81
C LYS A 144 1.64 15.63 -12.82
N ASP A 145 1.97 15.07 -11.66
CA ASP A 145 2.72 15.79 -10.63
C ASP A 145 4.20 15.91 -11.00
N PRO A 146 4.70 17.14 -11.27
CA PRO A 146 6.10 17.35 -11.63
C PRO A 146 7.06 17.11 -10.45
N HIS A 147 6.54 17.11 -9.21
CA HIS A 147 7.29 16.95 -7.97
C HIS A 147 7.21 15.53 -7.40
N MET A 148 6.86 14.56 -8.23
CA MET A 148 6.81 13.16 -7.81
C MET A 148 8.20 12.58 -7.61
N LEU A 149 8.43 11.92 -6.46
CA LEU A 149 9.69 11.28 -6.10
C LEU A 149 9.94 9.97 -6.87
N ASN A 150 8.87 9.26 -7.26
CA ASN A 150 8.98 8.02 -8.02
C ASN A 150 9.65 8.27 -9.39
N LYS A 151 10.57 7.38 -9.74
CA LYS A 151 11.15 7.38 -11.09
C LYS A 151 10.28 6.53 -12.02
N ARG A 152 10.03 7.01 -13.25
CA ARG A 152 9.29 6.26 -14.27
C ARG A 152 9.91 4.89 -14.59
N GLN A 153 11.20 4.71 -14.37
CA GLN A 153 11.89 3.43 -14.52
C GLN A 153 11.40 2.35 -13.56
N GLU A 154 10.82 2.71 -12.41
CA GLU A 154 10.23 1.76 -11.44
C GLU A 154 9.04 0.99 -12.03
N VAL A 155 8.43 1.51 -13.09
CA VAL A 155 7.32 0.86 -13.81
C VAL A 155 7.73 -0.48 -14.43
N PHE A 156 8.98 -0.62 -14.83
CA PHE A 156 9.53 -1.86 -15.43
C PHE A 156 9.97 -2.90 -14.39
N SER A 157 9.89 -2.60 -13.10
CA SER A 157 10.23 -3.55 -12.04
C SER A 157 9.30 -4.75 -12.03
N THR A 158 9.86 -5.95 -11.77
CA THR A 158 9.06 -7.16 -11.60
C THR A 158 8.30 -7.14 -10.25
N CYS A 159 7.16 -7.83 -10.20
CA CYS A 159 6.37 -7.94 -8.99
C CYS A 159 7.12 -8.72 -7.89
N ARG A 160 7.47 -8.07 -6.79
CA ARG A 160 8.17 -8.68 -5.64
C ARG A 160 7.29 -9.65 -4.84
N HIS A 161 5.96 -9.59 -4.97
CA HIS A 161 5.03 -10.50 -4.30
C HIS A 161 5.15 -11.95 -4.81
N MET A 162 5.71 -12.16 -6.00
CA MET A 162 5.96 -13.48 -6.54
C MET A 162 7.16 -14.18 -5.89
N ALA A 163 8.14 -13.43 -5.39
CA ALA A 163 9.38 -13.97 -4.84
C ALA A 163 9.22 -14.58 -3.44
N GLY A 164 8.24 -14.11 -2.64
CA GLY A 164 8.06 -14.54 -1.25
C GLY A 164 7.49 -15.94 -1.05
N LYS A 165 7.07 -16.65 -2.11
CA LYS A 165 6.47 -18.00 -2.04
C LYS A 165 7.34 -19.13 -2.58
N ARG A 166 8.56 -18.86 -3.02
CA ARG A 166 9.46 -19.91 -3.55
C ARG A 166 10.25 -20.68 -2.48
N LEU A 167 10.17 -20.29 -1.21
CA LEU A 167 10.97 -20.91 -0.14
C LEU A 167 10.21 -21.91 0.74
N SER A 168 8.97 -22.26 0.43
CA SER A 168 8.20 -23.22 1.23
C SER A 168 7.97 -24.60 0.59
N ASN A 169 8.63 -24.90 -0.53
CA ASN A 169 8.55 -26.24 -1.13
C ASN A 169 9.96 -26.77 -1.43
N VAL A 170 10.74 -27.00 -0.40
CA VAL A 170 11.85 -27.96 -0.42
C VAL A 170 11.75 -28.70 0.89
N GLU A 171 11.04 -29.77 0.85
CA GLU A 171 11.22 -31.14 1.38
C GLU A 171 9.92 -31.90 1.34
#